data_efcdc3cedd7bb3a15061b00651c9e3d2
#
_entry.id   efcdc3cedd7bb3a15061b00651c9e3d2
#
_cell.length_a   1.000
_cell.length_b   1.000
_cell.length_c   1.000
_cell.angle_alpha   90.00
_cell.angle_beta   90.00
_cell.angle_gamma   90.00
#
_symmetry.space_group_name_H-M   'P 1'
#
loop_
_entity.id
_entity.type
_entity.pdbx_description
1 polymer ?
#
loop_
_entity_poly.entity_id
_entity_poly.type
_entity_poly.pdbx_seq_one_letter_code
_entity_poly.pdbx_strand_id
1 'polypeptide(L)'
;MAKDTGRNMLLPYFPLALEHDLIDALNMLYATYKMALEHYPAEKIAFLGGSSGAAMVLWLMSYINRQGEGTPMSGKIALSSPGSALTAEERKRAEELNKTNLIMSTTALDNIFKGMTGGKELPEELLYTSKGIYEGIKDVYLSYDGDEVFSAAAQSTAECLRSYGAKVTLEIAEGMYHTYAVMPFVKEAQS
;
A
#
# COMPACT_ATOMS: atom_id res chain seq x y z
N MET A 1 18.33 -6.05 -6.51
CA MET A 1 17.72 -6.05 -5.14
C MET A 1 18.11 -7.31 -4.33
N ALA A 2 17.67 -8.55 -4.63
CA ALA A 2 18.09 -9.74 -3.84
C ALA A 2 19.61 -9.90 -3.78
N LYS A 3 20.30 -9.76 -4.93
CA LYS A 3 21.77 -9.83 -5.02
C LYS A 3 22.46 -8.72 -4.21
N ASP A 4 21.92 -7.53 -4.22
CA ASP A 4 22.52 -6.35 -3.57
C ASP A 4 22.31 -6.35 -2.06
N THR A 5 21.19 -6.89 -1.60
CA THR A 5 20.81 -6.98 -0.18
C THR A 5 21.23 -8.28 0.49
N GLY A 6 21.59 -9.32 -0.29
CA GLY A 6 21.85 -10.67 0.23
C GLY A 6 20.61 -11.34 0.87
N ARG A 7 19.41 -10.85 0.61
CA ARG A 7 18.16 -11.33 1.19
C ARG A 7 17.40 -12.22 0.22
N ASN A 8 16.66 -13.18 0.74
CA ASN A 8 15.68 -13.90 -0.05
C ASN A 8 14.54 -12.96 -0.42
N MET A 9 14.03 -13.08 -1.66
CA MET A 9 12.87 -12.33 -2.13
C MET A 9 11.78 -13.32 -2.53
N LEU A 10 10.58 -13.08 -2.01
CA LEU A 10 9.35 -13.77 -2.41
C LEU A 10 8.51 -12.77 -3.21
N LEU A 11 8.18 -13.12 -4.43
CA LEU A 11 7.29 -12.34 -5.29
C LEU A 11 5.99 -13.13 -5.47
N PRO A 12 4.91 -12.80 -4.74
CA PRO A 12 3.65 -13.50 -4.89
C PRO A 12 2.99 -13.11 -6.21
N TYR A 13 2.56 -14.12 -6.97
CA TYR A 13 1.77 -13.92 -8.18
C TYR A 13 0.28 -14.06 -7.82
N PHE A 14 -0.32 -12.97 -7.38
CA PHE A 14 -1.71 -12.95 -6.93
C PHE A 14 -2.71 -12.76 -8.08
N PRO A 15 -3.98 -13.17 -7.90
CA PRO A 15 -5.03 -13.02 -8.89
C PRO A 15 -5.25 -11.58 -9.33
N LEU A 16 -5.45 -11.37 -10.63
CA LEU A 16 -5.65 -10.03 -11.18
C LEU A 16 -7.12 -9.60 -11.10
N ALA A 17 -7.35 -8.30 -10.97
CA ALA A 17 -8.67 -7.70 -11.10
C ALA A 17 -9.31 -8.05 -12.45
N LEU A 18 -10.64 -8.13 -12.50
CA LEU A 18 -11.52 -8.55 -13.58
C LEU A 18 -11.80 -10.08 -13.60
N GLU A 19 -10.86 -10.93 -13.25
CA GLU A 19 -11.09 -12.36 -13.10
C GLU A 19 -11.38 -12.73 -11.63
N HIS A 20 -10.79 -11.95 -10.71
CA HIS A 20 -10.90 -12.13 -9.27
C HIS A 20 -11.10 -10.80 -8.57
N ASP A 21 -11.68 -10.82 -7.39
CA ASP A 21 -11.85 -9.60 -6.58
C ASP A 21 -10.71 -9.38 -5.57
N LEU A 22 -10.75 -8.25 -4.89
CA LEU A 22 -9.76 -7.89 -3.88
C LEU A 22 -9.66 -8.92 -2.75
N ILE A 23 -10.76 -9.51 -2.33
CA ILE A 23 -10.78 -10.51 -1.24
C ILE A 23 -10.06 -11.78 -1.66
N ASP A 24 -10.23 -12.24 -2.90
CA ASP A 24 -9.49 -13.39 -3.43
C ASP A 24 -7.98 -13.14 -3.40
N ALA A 25 -7.55 -11.95 -3.83
CA ALA A 25 -6.15 -11.56 -3.80
C ALA A 25 -5.61 -11.49 -2.36
N LEU A 26 -6.37 -10.90 -1.42
CA LEU A 26 -5.97 -10.81 -0.01
C LEU A 26 -5.90 -12.19 0.66
N ASN A 27 -6.82 -13.10 0.35
CA ASN A 27 -6.79 -14.48 0.83
C ASN A 27 -5.50 -15.20 0.40
N MET A 28 -5.12 -15.08 -0.88
CA MET A 28 -3.90 -15.68 -1.40
C MET A 28 -2.64 -15.05 -0.77
N LEU A 29 -2.59 -13.73 -0.66
CA LEU A 29 -1.46 -13.03 -0.04
C LEU A 29 -1.33 -13.39 1.44
N TYR A 30 -2.44 -13.52 2.16
CA TYR A 30 -2.43 -13.94 3.56
C TYR A 30 -1.94 -15.38 3.72
N ALA A 31 -2.40 -16.30 2.88
CA ALA A 31 -1.87 -17.67 2.87
C ALA A 31 -0.36 -17.69 2.58
N THR A 32 0.10 -16.89 1.63
CA THR A 32 1.53 -16.75 1.31
C THR A 32 2.31 -16.17 2.49
N TYR A 33 1.76 -15.20 3.21
CA TYR A 33 2.41 -14.66 4.40
C TYR A 33 2.48 -15.67 5.54
N LYS A 34 1.41 -16.43 5.79
CA LYS A 34 1.43 -17.54 6.77
C LYS A 34 2.51 -18.57 6.43
N MET A 35 2.65 -18.95 5.17
CA MET A 35 3.73 -19.82 4.70
C MET A 35 5.12 -19.22 4.98
N ALA A 36 5.30 -17.92 4.74
CA ALA A 36 6.58 -17.26 5.03
C ALA A 36 6.90 -17.27 6.54
N LEU A 37 5.89 -17.14 7.40
CA LEU A 37 6.04 -17.20 8.87
C LEU A 37 6.48 -18.60 9.38
N GLU A 38 6.22 -19.67 8.63
CA GLU A 38 6.73 -21.01 8.97
C GLU A 38 8.26 -21.10 8.85
N HIS A 39 8.87 -20.23 8.03
CA HIS A 39 10.30 -20.24 7.73
C HIS A 39 11.07 -19.06 8.32
N TYR A 40 10.39 -17.95 8.58
CA TYR A 40 11.00 -16.71 9.04
C TYR A 40 10.17 -16.07 10.16
N PRO A 41 10.78 -15.62 11.26
CA PRO A 41 10.07 -14.83 12.25
C PRO A 41 9.63 -13.49 11.64
N ALA A 42 8.48 -12.99 12.08
CA ALA A 42 7.82 -11.82 11.47
C ALA A 42 8.73 -10.58 11.42
N GLU A 43 9.54 -10.35 12.44
CA GLU A 43 10.49 -9.24 12.51
C GLU A 43 11.62 -9.31 11.47
N LYS A 44 11.82 -10.47 10.82
CA LYS A 44 12.78 -10.67 9.73
C LYS A 44 12.15 -10.55 8.34
N ILE A 45 10.81 -10.49 8.29
CA ILE A 45 10.07 -10.28 7.05
C ILE A 45 9.88 -8.78 6.85
N ALA A 46 10.13 -8.32 5.63
CA ALA A 46 9.83 -6.96 5.21
C ALA A 46 8.94 -6.99 3.96
N PHE A 47 7.95 -6.10 3.91
CA PHE A 47 7.17 -5.88 2.71
C PHE A 47 7.72 -4.69 1.92
N LEU A 48 7.75 -4.87 0.61
CA LEU A 48 8.10 -3.83 -0.34
C LEU A 48 7.03 -3.79 -1.43
N GLY A 49 6.52 -2.61 -1.74
CA GLY A 49 5.50 -2.46 -2.76
C GLY A 49 5.55 -1.10 -3.47
N GLY A 50 5.14 -1.10 -4.74
CA GLY A 50 4.91 0.11 -5.53
C GLY A 50 3.48 0.11 -6.09
N SER A 51 2.83 1.28 -6.15
CA SER A 51 1.49 1.47 -6.72
C SER A 51 0.45 0.49 -6.14
N SER A 52 -0.19 -0.31 -7.00
CA SER A 52 -1.14 -1.35 -6.58
C SER A 52 -0.52 -2.36 -5.61
N GLY A 53 0.76 -2.74 -5.77
CA GLY A 53 1.45 -3.62 -4.84
C GLY A 53 1.63 -2.98 -3.46
N ALA A 54 1.84 -1.66 -3.39
CA ALA A 54 1.91 -0.92 -2.14
C ALA A 54 0.54 -0.86 -1.44
N ALA A 55 -0.53 -0.63 -2.20
CA ALA A 55 -1.91 -0.68 -1.71
C ALA A 55 -2.25 -2.08 -1.14
N MET A 56 -1.89 -3.13 -1.90
CA MET A 56 -2.11 -4.53 -1.48
C MET A 56 -1.44 -4.85 -0.15
N VAL A 57 -0.25 -4.29 0.13
CA VAL A 57 0.40 -4.48 1.44
C VAL A 57 -0.42 -3.84 2.56
N LEU A 58 -0.88 -2.59 2.42
CA LEU A 58 -1.68 -1.92 3.45
C LEU A 58 -3.01 -2.64 3.67
N TRP A 59 -3.69 -3.04 2.61
CA TRP A 59 -4.93 -3.81 2.73
C TRP A 59 -4.69 -5.20 3.33
N LEU A 60 -3.59 -5.86 3.00
CA LEU A 60 -3.22 -7.13 3.63
C LEU A 60 -3.02 -6.98 5.14
N MET A 61 -2.33 -5.91 5.59
CA MET A 61 -2.13 -5.66 7.02
C MET A 61 -3.48 -5.45 7.73
N SER A 62 -4.35 -4.66 7.12
CA SER A 62 -5.70 -4.43 7.65
C SER A 62 -6.54 -5.72 7.62
N TYR A 63 -6.45 -6.50 6.55
CA TYR A 63 -7.12 -7.78 6.40
C TYR A 63 -6.69 -8.80 7.46
N ILE A 64 -5.39 -8.93 7.73
CA ILE A 64 -4.83 -9.81 8.77
C ILE A 64 -5.39 -9.43 10.14
N ASN A 65 -5.37 -8.15 10.49
CA ASN A 65 -5.92 -7.66 11.76
C ASN A 65 -7.42 -7.96 11.90
N ARG A 66 -8.16 -7.80 10.80
CA ARG A 66 -9.60 -8.10 10.75
C ARG A 66 -9.90 -9.59 11.00
N GLN A 67 -9.02 -10.52 10.62
CA GLN A 67 -9.23 -11.95 10.90
C GLN A 67 -9.19 -12.27 12.40
N GLY A 68 -8.50 -11.46 13.21
CA GLY A 68 -8.43 -11.66 14.67
C GLY A 68 -7.68 -12.92 15.10
N GLU A 69 -6.88 -13.52 14.20
CA GLU A 69 -6.13 -14.76 14.46
C GLU A 69 -4.83 -14.52 15.27
N GLY A 70 -4.50 -13.26 15.61
CA GLY A 70 -3.25 -12.91 16.30
C GLY A 70 -1.98 -13.15 15.46
N THR A 71 -2.09 -13.14 14.13
CA THR A 71 -0.96 -13.34 13.23
C THR A 71 0.08 -12.25 13.43
N PRO A 72 1.36 -12.58 13.70
CA PRO A 72 2.39 -11.58 13.92
C PRO A 72 2.60 -10.69 12.69
N MET A 73 2.75 -9.38 12.91
CA MET A 73 2.98 -8.41 11.83
C MET A 73 4.46 -8.34 11.45
N SER A 74 4.71 -8.02 10.17
CA SER A 74 6.07 -7.86 9.64
C SER A 74 6.85 -6.76 10.34
N GLY A 75 8.19 -6.91 10.38
CA GLY A 75 9.06 -5.97 11.05
C GLY A 75 9.19 -4.62 10.34
N LYS A 76 9.09 -4.60 9.01
CA LYS A 76 9.26 -3.38 8.20
C LYS A 76 8.37 -3.39 6.96
N ILE A 77 7.90 -2.21 6.59
CA ILE A 77 7.11 -1.98 5.39
C ILE A 77 7.69 -0.76 4.66
N ALA A 78 7.97 -0.90 3.36
CA ALA A 78 8.42 0.20 2.52
C ALA A 78 7.56 0.27 1.25
N LEU A 79 6.86 1.37 1.07
CA LEU A 79 5.84 1.53 0.05
C LEU A 79 6.04 2.82 -0.75
N SER A 80 5.92 2.71 -2.06
CA SER A 80 5.96 3.86 -2.97
C SER A 80 4.61 4.02 -3.66
N SER A 81 4.02 5.20 -3.53
CA SER A 81 2.77 5.61 -4.17
C SER A 81 1.61 4.61 -3.96
N PRO A 82 1.30 4.17 -2.72
CA PRO A 82 0.17 3.27 -2.51
C PRO A 82 -1.15 3.90 -2.95
N GLY A 83 -1.91 3.15 -3.76
CA GLY A 83 -3.26 3.55 -4.14
C GLY A 83 -4.24 3.40 -2.98
N SER A 84 -5.29 4.20 -2.97
CA SER A 84 -6.38 4.13 -1.99
C SER A 84 -7.69 4.60 -2.63
N ALA A 85 -8.82 4.04 -2.23
CA ALA A 85 -10.07 4.76 -2.36
C ALA A 85 -9.98 6.05 -1.55
N LEU A 86 -10.64 7.10 -1.99
CA LEU A 86 -10.53 8.43 -1.39
C LEU A 86 -11.77 8.77 -0.58
N THR A 87 -11.59 9.17 0.66
CA THR A 87 -12.65 9.80 1.46
C THR A 87 -13.10 11.10 0.81
N ALA A 88 -14.21 11.67 1.24
CA ALA A 88 -14.71 12.93 0.67
C ALA A 88 -13.71 14.10 0.81
N GLU A 89 -12.92 14.11 1.88
CA GLU A 89 -11.90 15.13 2.10
C GLU A 89 -10.65 14.90 1.21
N GLU A 90 -10.18 13.66 1.14
CA GLU A 90 -9.06 13.27 0.26
C GLU A 90 -9.41 13.52 -1.21
N ARG A 91 -10.66 13.28 -1.60
CA ARG A 91 -11.15 13.54 -2.95
C ARG A 91 -11.07 15.01 -3.35
N LYS A 92 -11.38 15.93 -2.45
CA LYS A 92 -11.21 17.37 -2.72
C LYS A 92 -9.76 17.72 -3.04
N ARG A 93 -8.81 17.16 -2.27
CA ARG A 93 -7.37 17.33 -2.54
C ARG A 93 -6.97 16.70 -3.87
N ALA A 94 -7.45 15.48 -4.13
CA ALA A 94 -7.18 14.77 -5.37
C ALA A 94 -7.71 15.50 -6.62
N GLU A 95 -8.85 16.16 -6.53
CA GLU A 95 -9.43 16.97 -7.61
C GLU A 95 -8.55 18.19 -7.95
N GLU A 96 -7.91 18.81 -6.97
CA GLU A 96 -6.92 19.86 -7.22
C GLU A 96 -5.69 19.31 -7.92
N LEU A 97 -5.14 18.20 -7.43
CA LEU A 97 -3.99 17.51 -8.05
C LEU A 97 -4.31 16.98 -9.45
N ASN A 98 -5.56 16.60 -9.71
CA ASN A 98 -6.00 16.09 -11.01
C ASN A 98 -5.82 17.10 -12.16
N LYS A 99 -5.65 18.39 -11.85
CA LYS A 99 -5.40 19.45 -12.84
C LYS A 99 -4.00 19.38 -13.45
N THR A 100 -3.04 18.85 -12.73
CA THR A 100 -1.62 18.77 -13.10
C THR A 100 -1.12 17.35 -13.28
N ASN A 101 -1.81 16.37 -12.72
CA ASN A 101 -1.42 14.97 -12.77
C ASN A 101 -1.58 14.38 -14.18
N LEU A 102 -0.49 13.79 -14.70
CA LEU A 102 -0.44 13.21 -16.04
C LEU A 102 -0.69 11.69 -16.08
N ILE A 103 -0.72 11.02 -14.91
CA ILE A 103 -0.69 9.54 -14.86
C ILE A 103 -2.06 8.95 -14.55
N MET A 104 -2.76 9.48 -13.55
CA MET A 104 -4.00 8.89 -13.04
C MET A 104 -5.02 9.96 -12.68
N SER A 105 -6.18 9.94 -13.31
CA SER A 105 -7.29 10.82 -12.91
C SER A 105 -8.11 10.20 -11.77
N THR A 106 -8.83 11.02 -11.02
CA THR A 106 -9.79 10.57 -9.99
C THR A 106 -10.83 9.61 -10.56
N THR A 107 -11.31 9.87 -11.79
CA THR A 107 -12.26 8.98 -12.49
C THR A 107 -11.64 7.63 -12.83
N ALA A 108 -10.38 7.60 -13.27
CA ALA A 108 -9.68 6.35 -13.54
C ALA A 108 -9.48 5.54 -12.25
N LEU A 109 -9.16 6.21 -11.14
CA LEU A 109 -9.04 5.60 -9.84
C LEU A 109 -10.36 4.94 -9.40
N ASP A 110 -11.49 5.63 -9.53
CA ASP A 110 -12.81 5.09 -9.21
C ASP A 110 -13.13 3.82 -10.02
N ASN A 111 -12.81 3.82 -11.31
CA ASN A 111 -13.02 2.66 -12.17
C ASN A 111 -12.14 1.46 -11.77
N ILE A 112 -10.89 1.71 -11.37
CA ILE A 112 -9.99 0.67 -10.84
C ILE A 112 -10.59 0.06 -9.59
N PHE A 113 -11.02 0.88 -8.62
CA PHE A 113 -11.63 0.39 -7.38
C PHE A 113 -12.91 -0.39 -7.63
N LYS A 114 -13.76 0.09 -8.52
CA LYS A 114 -14.98 -0.65 -8.93
C LYS A 114 -14.65 -2.01 -9.54
N GLY A 115 -13.62 -2.08 -10.38
CA GLY A 115 -13.15 -3.35 -10.95
C GLY A 115 -12.60 -4.29 -9.87
N MET A 116 -11.76 -3.77 -8.96
CA MET A 116 -11.14 -4.56 -7.89
C MET A 116 -12.15 -5.11 -6.87
N THR A 117 -13.21 -4.37 -6.58
CA THR A 117 -14.27 -4.82 -5.67
C THR A 117 -15.30 -5.73 -6.33
N GLY A 118 -15.26 -5.86 -7.67
CA GLY A 118 -16.31 -6.55 -8.42
C GLY A 118 -17.68 -5.89 -8.25
N GLY A 119 -17.72 -4.60 -7.89
CA GLY A 119 -18.94 -3.85 -7.56
C GLY A 119 -19.54 -4.21 -6.20
N LYS A 120 -18.86 -5.00 -5.37
CA LYS A 120 -19.30 -5.34 -4.01
C LYS A 120 -18.96 -4.21 -3.04
N GLU A 121 -19.80 -4.02 -2.03
CA GLU A 121 -19.47 -3.19 -0.88
C GLU A 121 -18.44 -3.93 0.00
N LEU A 122 -17.34 -3.27 0.28
CA LEU A 122 -16.32 -3.78 1.19
C LEU A 122 -16.25 -2.87 2.44
N PRO A 123 -15.78 -3.42 3.56
CA PRO A 123 -15.51 -2.63 4.76
C PRO A 123 -14.54 -1.47 4.46
N GLU A 124 -14.74 -0.33 5.10
CA GLU A 124 -13.95 0.88 4.88
C GLU A 124 -12.45 0.64 5.09
N GLU A 125 -12.09 -0.16 6.07
CA GLU A 125 -10.71 -0.52 6.39
C GLU A 125 -10.00 -1.35 5.30
N LEU A 126 -10.75 -1.88 4.33
CA LEU A 126 -10.23 -2.57 3.14
C LEU A 126 -10.33 -1.74 1.86
N LEU A 127 -10.85 -0.52 1.95
CA LEU A 127 -10.95 0.41 0.81
C LEU A 127 -10.04 1.62 1.00
N TYR A 128 -10.10 2.23 2.19
CA TYR A 128 -9.39 3.46 2.50
C TYR A 128 -8.16 3.14 3.34
N THR A 129 -6.97 3.40 2.81
CA THR A 129 -5.72 3.21 3.57
C THR A 129 -5.65 4.10 4.80
N SER A 130 -6.36 5.22 4.80
CA SER A 130 -6.51 6.12 5.94
C SER A 130 -7.49 5.63 7.02
N LYS A 131 -8.16 4.49 6.80
CA LYS A 131 -9.08 3.86 7.76
C LYS A 131 -8.72 2.42 8.08
N GLY A 132 -7.54 1.95 7.66
CA GLY A 132 -7.07 0.60 7.88
C GLY A 132 -6.86 0.26 9.36
N ILE A 133 -6.84 -1.04 9.67
CA ILE A 133 -6.52 -1.57 10.99
C ILE A 133 -5.05 -2.01 10.97
N TYR A 134 -4.17 -1.28 11.68
CA TYR A 134 -2.72 -1.42 11.57
C TYR A 134 -2.05 -1.84 12.88
N GLU A 135 -2.78 -2.53 13.75
CA GLU A 135 -2.24 -3.01 15.01
C GLU A 135 -1.01 -3.91 14.80
N GLY A 136 0.02 -3.73 15.61
CA GLY A 136 1.24 -4.54 15.58
C GLY A 136 2.28 -4.12 14.54
N ILE A 137 1.98 -3.18 13.61
CA ILE A 137 2.94 -2.63 12.65
C ILE A 137 3.90 -1.69 13.39
N LYS A 138 5.22 -1.77 13.10
CA LYS A 138 6.25 -1.04 13.84
C LYS A 138 6.96 0.05 13.03
N ASP A 139 7.41 -0.26 11.83
CA ASP A 139 8.28 0.64 11.05
C ASP A 139 7.80 0.68 9.59
N VAL A 140 7.38 1.86 9.15
CA VAL A 140 6.80 2.09 7.82
C VAL A 140 7.50 3.26 7.15
N TYR A 141 7.94 3.04 5.92
CA TYR A 141 8.36 4.08 5.00
C TYR A 141 7.31 4.21 3.90
N LEU A 142 6.81 5.43 3.71
CA LEU A 142 5.89 5.80 2.64
C LEU A 142 6.51 6.89 1.78
N SER A 143 6.53 6.72 0.48
CA SER A 143 6.92 7.77 -0.47
C SER A 143 5.82 8.02 -1.50
N TYR A 144 5.65 9.28 -1.87
CA TYR A 144 4.71 9.73 -2.90
C TYR A 144 5.34 10.83 -3.76
N ASP A 145 4.96 10.89 -5.01
CA ASP A 145 5.08 12.09 -5.80
C ASP A 145 4.05 13.12 -5.32
N GLY A 146 4.48 14.36 -5.05
CA GLY A 146 3.61 15.42 -4.55
C GLY A 146 2.50 15.81 -5.52
N ASP A 147 2.73 15.61 -6.81
CA ASP A 147 1.81 15.98 -7.89
C ASP A 147 0.84 14.85 -8.27
N GLU A 148 0.97 13.65 -7.70
CA GLU A 148 0.10 12.53 -8.03
C GLU A 148 -1.20 12.51 -7.19
N VAL A 149 -2.29 12.05 -7.80
CA VAL A 149 -3.61 11.91 -7.13
C VAL A 149 -3.54 11.02 -5.89
N PHE A 150 -2.65 10.03 -5.87
CA PHE A 150 -2.47 9.12 -4.73
C PHE A 150 -1.94 9.83 -3.48
N SER A 151 -1.18 10.94 -3.64
CA SER A 151 -0.66 11.72 -2.51
C SER A 151 -1.77 12.38 -1.68
N ALA A 152 -2.97 12.50 -2.23
CA ALA A 152 -4.13 13.03 -1.51
C ALA A 152 -4.46 12.27 -0.21
N ALA A 153 -4.19 10.95 -0.18
CA ALA A 153 -4.39 10.10 0.99
C ALA A 153 -3.10 9.91 1.83
N ALA A 154 -1.95 10.48 1.42
CA ALA A 154 -0.66 10.21 2.04
C ALA A 154 -0.61 10.57 3.52
N GLN A 155 -1.03 11.79 3.85
CA GLN A 155 -0.98 12.30 5.23
C GLN A 155 -1.95 11.54 6.14
N SER A 156 -3.19 11.35 5.72
CA SER A 156 -4.22 10.64 6.49
C SER A 156 -3.87 9.16 6.69
N THR A 157 -3.26 8.51 5.69
CA THR A 157 -2.73 7.14 5.82
C THR A 157 -1.60 7.08 6.84
N ALA A 158 -0.64 8.02 6.79
CA ALA A 158 0.45 8.07 7.75
C ALA A 158 -0.04 8.34 9.18
N GLU A 159 -1.03 9.21 9.36
CA GLU A 159 -1.65 9.49 10.65
C GLU A 159 -2.40 8.27 11.19
N CYS A 160 -3.13 7.55 10.35
CA CYS A 160 -3.78 6.31 10.71
C CYS A 160 -2.76 5.28 11.22
N LEU A 161 -1.67 5.04 10.49
CA LEU A 161 -0.59 4.14 10.92
C LEU A 161 0.02 4.57 12.26
N ARG A 162 0.30 5.87 12.43
CA ARG A 162 0.84 6.42 13.70
C ARG A 162 -0.12 6.25 14.87
N SER A 163 -1.42 6.32 14.64
CA SER A 163 -2.44 6.13 15.69
C SER A 163 -2.41 4.71 16.29
N TYR A 164 -1.91 3.74 15.53
CA TYR A 164 -1.64 2.37 15.98
C TYR A 164 -0.23 2.18 16.55
N GLY A 165 0.55 3.26 16.72
CA GLY A 165 1.89 3.23 17.33
C GLY A 165 3.03 2.94 16.34
N ALA A 166 2.79 2.90 15.05
CA ALA A 166 3.84 2.72 14.07
C ALA A 166 4.76 3.95 13.98
N LYS A 167 6.06 3.73 13.85
CA LYS A 167 7.01 4.75 13.41
C LYS A 167 6.85 4.90 11.89
N VAL A 168 6.36 6.06 11.44
CA VAL A 168 6.13 6.32 10.02
C VAL A 168 7.04 7.44 9.52
N THR A 169 7.88 7.10 8.54
CA THR A 169 8.58 8.06 7.70
C THR A 169 7.71 8.28 6.47
N LEU A 170 7.22 9.51 6.29
CA LEU A 170 6.45 9.93 5.11
C LEU A 170 7.31 10.91 4.32
N GLU A 171 7.53 10.59 3.05
CA GLU A 171 8.21 11.44 2.09
C GLU A 171 7.24 11.80 0.96
N ILE A 172 7.08 13.07 0.69
CA ILE A 172 6.31 13.60 -0.44
C ILE A 172 7.27 14.50 -1.22
N ALA A 173 7.70 14.03 -2.38
CA ALA A 173 8.67 14.71 -3.22
C ALA A 173 7.96 15.35 -4.43
N GLU A 174 8.08 16.67 -4.57
CA GLU A 174 7.48 17.41 -5.69
C GLU A 174 8.24 17.18 -7.00
N GLY A 175 7.51 17.13 -8.12
CA GLY A 175 8.08 17.03 -9.45
C GLY A 175 8.72 15.67 -9.76
N MET A 176 8.36 14.66 -9.02
CA MET A 176 8.82 13.29 -9.23
C MET A 176 7.88 12.53 -10.19
N TYR A 177 8.09 11.22 -10.27
CA TYR A 177 7.23 10.32 -11.03
C TYR A 177 6.53 9.35 -10.09
N HIS A 178 5.37 8.90 -10.48
CA HIS A 178 4.67 7.81 -9.79
C HIS A 178 5.62 6.64 -9.51
N THR A 179 5.70 6.24 -8.23
CA THR A 179 6.62 5.19 -7.75
C THR A 179 8.13 5.48 -7.93
N TYR A 180 8.54 6.74 -7.97
CA TYR A 180 9.94 7.12 -8.20
C TYR A 180 10.93 6.41 -7.26
N ALA A 181 10.56 6.20 -6.00
CA ALA A 181 11.42 5.62 -4.98
C ALA A 181 11.84 4.16 -5.27
N VAL A 182 11.15 3.46 -6.18
CA VAL A 182 11.54 2.10 -6.62
C VAL A 182 12.25 2.09 -7.98
N MET A 183 12.53 3.27 -8.55
CA MET A 183 13.19 3.40 -9.86
C MET A 183 14.69 3.60 -9.69
N PRO A 184 15.55 2.63 -10.07
CA PRO A 184 16.99 2.66 -9.78
C PRO A 184 17.77 3.74 -10.54
N PHE A 185 17.16 4.39 -11.54
CA PHE A 185 17.77 5.47 -12.33
C PHE A 185 17.41 6.88 -11.83
N VAL A 186 16.54 7.00 -10.84
CA VAL A 186 16.17 8.27 -10.21
C VAL A 186 17.13 8.54 -9.05
N LYS A 187 17.78 9.71 -9.04
CA LYS A 187 18.78 10.06 -8.01
C LYS A 187 18.16 10.12 -6.61
N GLU A 188 16.97 10.68 -6.52
CA GLU A 188 16.20 10.83 -5.30
C GLU A 188 15.80 9.47 -4.69
N ALA A 189 15.73 8.43 -5.51
CA ALA A 189 15.49 7.05 -5.06
C ALA A 189 16.75 6.37 -4.49
N GLN A 190 17.92 7.01 -4.61
CA GLN A 190 19.22 6.48 -4.17
C GLN A 190 19.72 7.12 -2.87
N SER A 191 19.03 8.15 -2.38
CA SER A 191 19.31 8.86 -1.13
C SER A 191 18.57 8.23 0.04
#